data_cee74335d06be3e387493470038ffbac
#
_entry.id   cee74335d06be3e387493470038ffbac
#
_cell.length_a   1.000
_cell.length_b   1.000
_cell.length_c   1.000
_cell.angle_alpha   90.00
_cell.angle_beta   90.00
_cell.angle_gamma   90.00
#
_symmetry.space_group_name_H-M   'P 1'
#
loop_
_entity.id
_entity.type
_entity.pdbx_description
1 polymer ?
#
loop_
_entity_poly.entity_id
_entity_poly.type
_entity_poly.pdbx_seq_one_letter_code
_entity_poly.pdbx_strand_id
1 'polypeptide(L)'
;MALVSDAGSPLISDPGYKLVRKCREQKVPVYVLPGCCAVISALQLSGLPTNRFMFAGFIPNREKARADLFAELAGVNTTLVFYETAPRLTKTLT
;
A
#
# COMPACT_ATOMS: atom_id res chain seq x y z
N MET A 1 14.11 -20.99 2.55
CA MET A 1 13.25 -20.19 3.47
C MET A 1 12.08 -19.62 2.68
N ALA A 2 10.93 -19.56 3.29
CA ALA A 2 9.74 -18.97 2.68
C ALA A 2 9.19 -17.86 3.57
N LEU A 3 8.79 -16.75 2.95
CA LEU A 3 8.09 -15.65 3.62
C LEU A 3 6.64 -15.68 3.18
N VAL A 4 5.72 -15.79 4.12
CA VAL A 4 4.29 -15.78 3.85
C VAL A 4 3.60 -14.69 4.65
N SER A 5 2.50 -14.18 4.12
CA SER A 5 1.67 -13.17 4.76
C SER A 5 0.35 -13.79 5.20
N ASP A 6 -0.22 -13.27 6.27
CA ASP A 6 -1.55 -13.72 6.73
C ASP A 6 -2.65 -13.29 5.75
N ALA A 7 -2.43 -12.19 5.06
CA ALA A 7 -3.42 -11.66 4.10
C ALA A 7 -2.73 -10.91 2.97
N GLY A 8 -2.93 -11.38 1.75
CA GLY A 8 -2.42 -10.73 0.56
C GLY A 8 -0.93 -10.95 0.32
N SER A 9 -0.34 -10.08 -0.48
CA SER A 9 1.05 -10.16 -0.88
C SER A 9 1.99 -9.60 0.18
N PRO A 10 3.11 -10.27 0.49
CA PRO A 10 4.12 -9.72 1.39
C PRO A 10 4.68 -8.39 0.87
N LEU A 11 5.25 -7.60 1.74
CA LEU A 11 5.91 -6.32 1.50
C LEU A 11 4.97 -5.15 1.18
N ILE A 12 3.78 -5.38 0.70
CA ILE A 12 2.83 -4.30 0.38
C ILE A 12 2.06 -3.97 1.67
N SER A 13 2.52 -2.96 2.41
CA SER A 13 2.06 -2.62 3.76
C SER A 13 2.13 -3.82 4.70
N ASP A 14 3.18 -4.61 4.56
CA ASP A 14 3.35 -5.89 5.22
C ASP A 14 4.84 -6.09 5.50
N PRO A 15 5.22 -6.86 6.54
CA PRO A 15 6.64 -7.13 6.85
C PRO A 15 7.35 -7.86 5.72
N GLY A 16 8.66 -7.75 5.69
CA GLY A 16 9.52 -8.50 4.78
C GLY A 16 10.52 -7.66 4.01
N TYR A 17 10.34 -6.33 3.99
CA TYR A 17 11.21 -5.44 3.22
C TYR A 17 12.69 -5.57 3.61
N LYS A 18 12.98 -5.58 4.90
CA LYS A 18 14.37 -5.67 5.38
C LYS A 18 15.01 -7.01 5.04
N LEU A 19 14.23 -8.09 5.13
CA LEU A 19 14.71 -9.42 4.80
C LEU A 19 15.05 -9.53 3.31
N VAL A 20 14.15 -9.09 2.44
CA VAL A 20 14.38 -9.14 0.99
C VAL A 20 15.58 -8.26 0.61
N ARG A 21 15.67 -7.07 1.18
CA ARG A 21 16.78 -6.16 0.94
C ARG A 21 18.11 -6.80 1.32
N LYS A 22 18.16 -7.45 2.49
CA LYS A 22 19.37 -8.13 2.95
C LYS A 22 19.74 -9.29 2.04
N CYS A 23 18.76 -10.06 1.57
CA CYS A 23 19.01 -11.13 0.61
C CYS A 23 19.63 -10.59 -0.67
N ARG A 24 19.14 -9.48 -1.17
CA ARG A 24 19.71 -8.86 -2.38
C ARG A 24 21.12 -8.34 -2.16
N GLU A 25 21.40 -7.74 -1.01
CA GLU A 25 22.74 -7.26 -0.66
C GLU A 25 23.74 -8.40 -0.61
N GLN A 26 23.34 -9.57 -0.13
CA GLN A 26 24.17 -10.76 -0.02
C GLN A 26 24.08 -11.68 -1.23
N LYS A 27 23.41 -11.25 -2.30
CA LYS A 27 23.24 -12.00 -3.55
C LYS A 27 22.55 -13.35 -3.35
N VAL A 28 21.66 -13.45 -2.37
CA VAL A 28 20.83 -14.63 -2.16
C VAL A 28 19.65 -14.56 -3.13
N PRO A 29 19.37 -15.61 -3.92
CA PRO A 29 18.24 -15.61 -4.84
C PRO A 29 16.91 -15.41 -4.13
N VAL A 30 16.04 -14.54 -4.69
CA VAL A 30 14.69 -14.27 -4.18
C VAL A 30 13.70 -14.51 -5.31
N TYR A 31 12.69 -15.33 -5.04
CA TYR A 31 11.63 -15.64 -6.00
C TYR A 31 10.29 -15.17 -5.46
N VAL A 32 9.44 -14.69 -6.35
CA VAL A 32 8.11 -14.18 -6.02
C VAL A 32 7.06 -15.11 -6.61
N LEU A 33 6.10 -15.50 -5.78
CA LEU A 33 4.91 -16.20 -6.25
C LEU A 33 3.78 -15.17 -6.37
N PRO A 34 3.12 -15.07 -7.55
CA PRO A 34 1.99 -14.16 -7.70
C PRO A 34 0.87 -14.48 -6.71
N GLY A 35 0.24 -13.45 -6.20
CA GLY A 35 -0.85 -13.59 -5.24
C GLY A 35 -1.77 -12.39 -5.25
N CYS A 36 -2.80 -12.44 -4.42
CA CYS A 36 -3.78 -11.38 -4.30
C CYS A 36 -3.20 -10.10 -3.68
N CYS A 37 -3.68 -8.96 -4.15
CA CYS A 37 -3.31 -7.66 -3.62
C CYS A 37 -4.53 -6.73 -3.68
N ALA A 38 -4.98 -6.22 -2.54
CA ALA A 38 -6.17 -5.39 -2.46
C ALA A 38 -6.06 -4.11 -3.29
N VAL A 39 -4.86 -3.55 -3.41
CA VAL A 39 -4.60 -2.36 -4.22
C VAL A 39 -5.03 -2.60 -5.68
N ILE A 40 -4.59 -3.69 -6.25
CA ILE A 40 -4.90 -4.02 -7.65
C ILE A 40 -6.39 -4.30 -7.83
N SER A 41 -6.98 -5.07 -6.92
CA SER A 41 -8.41 -5.38 -6.97
C SER A 41 -9.27 -4.12 -6.89
N ALA A 42 -8.91 -3.19 -5.99
CA ALA A 42 -9.62 -1.92 -5.84
C ALA A 42 -9.52 -1.08 -7.10
N LEU A 43 -8.34 -0.98 -7.71
CA LEU A 43 -8.14 -0.26 -8.96
C LEU A 43 -8.98 -0.83 -10.10
N GLN A 44 -9.04 -2.16 -10.21
CA GLN A 44 -9.81 -2.82 -11.25
C GLN A 44 -11.31 -2.56 -11.16
N LEU A 45 -11.82 -2.38 -9.94
CA LEU A 45 -13.25 -2.15 -9.70
C LEU A 45 -13.63 -0.67 -9.62
N SER A 46 -12.66 0.24 -9.52
CA SER A 46 -12.91 1.64 -9.20
C SER A 46 -13.50 2.45 -10.36
N GLY A 47 -13.23 2.07 -11.59
CA GLY A 47 -13.60 2.89 -12.75
C GLY A 47 -12.71 4.12 -12.96
N LEU A 48 -11.70 4.32 -12.13
CA LEU A 48 -10.75 5.42 -12.24
C LEU A 48 -9.59 5.04 -13.19
N PRO A 49 -8.87 6.05 -13.74
CA PRO A 49 -7.70 5.76 -14.57
C PRO A 49 -6.67 4.93 -13.80
N THR A 50 -6.20 3.86 -14.43
CA THR A 50 -5.25 2.92 -13.81
C THR A 50 -3.88 2.92 -14.48
N ASN A 51 -3.70 3.73 -15.53
CA ASN A 51 -2.42 3.85 -16.23
C ASN A 51 -1.33 4.46 -15.35
N ARG A 52 -1.72 5.30 -14.40
CA ARG A 52 -0.84 5.84 -13.37
C ARG A 52 -1.58 5.87 -12.05
N PHE A 53 -0.94 5.37 -11.01
CA PHE A 53 -1.51 5.42 -9.66
C PHE A 53 -0.38 5.48 -8.63
N MET A 54 -0.70 6.02 -7.46
CA MET A 54 0.21 6.06 -6.32
C MET A 54 -0.45 5.38 -5.14
N PHE A 55 0.23 4.39 -4.56
CA PHE A 55 -0.17 3.77 -3.31
C PHE A 55 0.52 4.50 -2.16
N ALA A 56 -0.26 5.13 -1.30
CA ALA A 56 0.26 5.95 -0.21
C ALA A 56 0.19 5.25 1.15
N GLY A 57 -0.18 3.97 1.17
CA GLY A 57 -0.22 3.18 2.40
C GLY A 57 -1.43 3.50 3.26
N PHE A 58 -1.28 3.29 4.57
CA PHE A 58 -2.35 3.59 5.51
C PHE A 58 -2.48 5.09 5.75
N ILE A 59 -3.72 5.55 5.89
CA ILE A 59 -4.00 6.94 6.24
C ILE A 59 -3.60 7.14 7.71
N PRO A 60 -2.82 8.22 8.01
CA PRO A 60 -2.41 8.48 9.39
C PRO A 60 -3.61 8.63 10.33
N ASN A 61 -3.44 8.08 11.55
CA ASN A 61 -4.49 8.13 12.57
C ASN A 61 -4.65 9.51 13.20
N ARG A 62 -3.58 10.29 13.28
CA ARG A 62 -3.61 11.65 13.85
C ARG A 62 -4.24 12.61 12.84
N GLU A 63 -5.14 13.44 13.32
CA GLU A 63 -5.86 14.40 12.49
C GLU A 63 -4.91 15.35 11.74
N LYS A 64 -3.91 15.88 12.42
CA LYS A 64 -2.93 16.79 11.81
C LYS A 64 -2.10 16.08 10.73
N ALA A 65 -1.58 14.89 11.03
CA ALA A 65 -0.79 14.12 10.08
C ALA A 65 -1.62 13.74 8.84
N ARG A 66 -2.89 13.42 9.04
CA ARG A 66 -3.81 13.11 7.95
C ARG A 66 -4.07 14.32 7.07
N ALA A 67 -4.31 15.49 7.67
CA ALA A 67 -4.49 16.73 6.91
C ALA A 67 -3.25 17.12 6.14
N ASP A 68 -2.07 16.96 6.74
CA ASP A 68 -0.79 17.25 6.09
C ASP A 68 -0.55 16.32 4.89
N LEU A 69 -0.87 15.04 5.03
CA LEU A 69 -0.75 14.07 3.94
C LEU A 69 -1.67 14.43 2.77
N PHE A 70 -2.92 14.74 3.06
CA PHE A 70 -3.87 15.13 2.01
C PHE A 70 -3.47 16.43 1.33
N ALA A 71 -2.94 17.39 2.07
CA ALA A 71 -2.43 18.63 1.49
C ALA A 71 -1.23 18.37 0.57
N GLU A 72 -0.32 17.50 0.98
CA GLU A 72 0.85 17.11 0.18
C GLU A 72 0.43 16.46 -1.13
N LEU A 73 -0.58 15.57 -1.09
CA LEU A 73 -1.00 14.79 -2.24
C LEU A 73 -2.04 15.50 -3.13
N ALA A 74 -2.59 16.62 -2.68
CA ALA A 74 -3.66 17.32 -3.41
C ALA A 74 -3.24 17.78 -4.79
N GLY A 75 -1.94 18.09 -5.00
CA GLY A 75 -1.41 18.52 -6.29
C GLY A 75 -0.95 17.38 -7.19
N VAL A 76 -1.05 16.13 -6.74
CA VAL A 76 -0.62 14.98 -7.52
C VAL A 76 -1.69 14.60 -8.53
N ASN A 77 -1.34 14.64 -9.81
CA ASN A 77 -2.28 14.36 -10.91
C ASN A 77 -2.25 12.86 -11.27
N THR A 78 -2.72 12.02 -10.34
CA THR A 78 -2.80 10.58 -10.56
C THR A 78 -3.84 9.98 -9.62
N THR A 79 -4.25 8.75 -9.90
CA THR A 79 -5.15 8.00 -9.00
C THR A 79 -4.39 7.66 -7.72
N LEU A 80 -4.97 8.02 -6.57
CA LEU A 80 -4.38 7.76 -5.26
C LEU A 80 -5.08 6.58 -4.60
N VAL A 81 -4.30 5.70 -3.99
CA VAL A 81 -4.81 4.53 -3.29
C VAL A 81 -4.31 4.54 -1.86
N PHE A 82 -5.22 4.39 -0.90
CA PHE A 82 -4.91 4.33 0.52
C PHE A 82 -5.50 3.07 1.13
N TYR A 83 -4.88 2.61 2.21
CA TYR A 83 -5.47 1.60 3.09
C TYR A 83 -6.09 2.30 4.30
N GLU A 84 -7.25 1.81 4.70
CA GLU A 84 -7.94 2.27 5.91
C GLU A 84 -8.69 1.11 6.56
N THR A 85 -8.82 1.15 7.88
CA THR A 85 -9.60 0.14 8.59
C THR A 85 -11.06 0.61 8.70
N ALA A 86 -11.98 -0.34 8.72
CA ALA A 86 -13.41 -0.03 8.81
C ALA A 86 -13.76 0.85 10.03
N PRO A 87 -13.23 0.60 11.25
CA PRO A 87 -13.52 1.46 12.39
C PRO A 87 -13.10 2.91 12.25
N ARG A 88 -12.08 3.21 11.42
CA ARG A 88 -11.57 4.57 11.23
C ARG A 88 -12.10 5.26 9.98
N LEU A 89 -12.79 4.54 9.11
CA LEU A 89 -13.21 5.05 7.81
C LEU A 89 -14.11 6.28 7.92
N THR A 90 -15.12 6.23 8.77
CA THR A 90 -16.06 7.34 8.95
C THR A 90 -15.35 8.61 9.41
N LYS A 91 -14.43 8.47 10.37
CA LYS A 91 -13.64 9.58 10.91
C LYS A 91 -12.71 10.17 9.84
N THR A 92 -12.12 9.33 9.03
CA THR A 92 -11.21 9.76 7.96
C THR A 92 -11.96 10.55 6.87
N LEU A 93 -13.18 10.15 6.53
CA LEU A 93 -13.99 10.81 5.50
C LEU A 93 -14.62 12.12 5.98
N THR A 94 -14.62 12.37 7.28
CA THR A 94 -15.13 13.61 7.83
C THR A 94 -14.02 14.66 7.89
#